data_6640dc992b15229eb7fce92e5cbeaa84
#
_entry.id   6640dc992b15229eb7fce92e5cbeaa84
#
_cell.length_a   1.000
_cell.length_b   1.000
_cell.length_c   1.000
_cell.angle_alpha   90.00
_cell.angle_beta   90.00
_cell.angle_gamma   90.00
#
_symmetry.space_group_name_H-M   'P 1'
#
loop_
_entity.id
_entity.type
_entity.pdbx_description
1 polymer ?
#
loop_
_entity_poly.entity_id
_entity_poly.type
_entity_poly.pdbx_seq_one_letter_code
_entity_poly.pdbx_strand_id
1 'polypeptide(L)'
;MLMQHIGVGYFGYYRATAYAMKHSLMPEIAKLRMKALNFWDKHGIRAAADAFDVSTRTLYWWRRLLRTGGPEALIPRSKAPLVRRSRHWHPDVLKEIRRLRTELPNLGKEQIFVRLKPWCEARHFTCPSTSTIGRIIAGAHDKMRMIPVRLSARGKARLIKKRSVKPRRPKQYRPVKTGELIGMDAIELRMGDLRRYIITMIDEHSDYALALAVPSLNSDITSHFFSKATKLFPVAIRQVVTDNGKEFLGNFDKTLQEASIKHIWTYPYTPKMNATCERFNRTLREQFIEFNELLLFEDLNLFNQRMAEYLVLYNSKRPHKSLELMTP
;
A
#
# COMPACT_ATOMS: atom_id res chain seq x y z
N MET A 1 26.04 -11.67 18.26
CA MET A 1 26.38 -11.58 19.68
C MET A 1 25.95 -12.88 20.34
N LEU A 2 26.91 -13.76 20.66
CA LEU A 2 26.67 -15.01 21.36
C LEU A 2 26.46 -14.66 22.85
N MET A 3 25.24 -14.79 23.35
CA MET A 3 25.00 -14.74 24.80
C MET A 3 25.55 -16.01 25.43
N GLN A 4 26.61 -15.90 26.20
CA GLN A 4 27.09 -16.97 27.06
C GLN A 4 26.06 -17.19 28.18
N HIS A 5 25.55 -18.42 28.27
CA HIS A 5 24.60 -18.81 29.31
C HIS A 5 25.33 -19.02 30.63
N ILE A 6 25.28 -18.06 31.51
CA ILE A 6 25.66 -18.22 32.90
C ILE A 6 24.36 -18.45 33.70
N GLY A 7 24.13 -19.69 34.13
CA GLY A 7 23.25 -20.05 35.24
C GLY A 7 21.73 -19.97 35.03
N VAL A 8 21.22 -19.91 33.81
CA VAL A 8 19.76 -19.96 33.58
C VAL A 8 19.38 -21.39 33.21
N GLY A 9 18.65 -22.08 34.09
CA GLY A 9 18.15 -23.42 33.78
C GLY A 9 17.30 -23.47 32.53
N TYR A 10 17.18 -24.62 31.92
CA TYR A 10 16.51 -24.89 30.64
C TYR A 10 15.14 -24.20 30.47
N PHE A 11 14.39 -24.03 31.54
CA PHE A 11 13.11 -23.29 31.59
C PHE A 11 13.23 -21.77 31.36
N GLY A 12 14.31 -21.15 31.81
CA GLY A 12 14.53 -19.70 31.60
C GLY A 12 14.87 -19.37 30.15
N TYR A 13 15.59 -20.26 29.48
CA TYR A 13 15.91 -20.13 28.03
C TYR A 13 14.63 -20.14 27.18
N TYR A 14 13.71 -21.07 27.43
CA TYR A 14 12.44 -21.11 26.68
C TYR A 14 11.52 -19.93 26.97
N ARG A 15 11.52 -19.37 28.16
CA ARG A 15 10.77 -18.16 28.48
C ARG A 15 11.33 -16.94 27.75
N ALA A 16 12.65 -16.75 27.75
CA ALA A 16 13.30 -15.65 27.07
C ALA A 16 13.13 -15.73 25.54
N THR A 17 13.25 -16.93 24.98
CA THR A 17 13.04 -17.17 23.55
C THR A 17 11.56 -17.04 23.15
N ALA A 18 10.62 -17.47 23.97
CA ALA A 18 9.20 -17.28 23.75
C ALA A 18 8.80 -15.79 23.79
N TYR A 19 9.41 -15.02 24.69
CA TYR A 19 9.22 -13.57 24.75
C TYR A 19 9.80 -12.87 23.51
N ALA A 20 11.03 -13.22 23.11
CA ALA A 20 11.66 -12.68 21.91
C ALA A 20 10.86 -13.03 20.63
N MET A 21 10.29 -14.23 20.56
CA MET A 21 9.42 -14.64 19.44
C MET A 21 8.07 -13.94 19.41
N LYS A 22 7.50 -13.60 20.56
CA LYS A 22 6.22 -12.86 20.65
C LYS A 22 6.35 -11.42 20.11
N HIS A 23 7.54 -10.84 20.26
CA HIS A 23 7.84 -9.45 19.90
C HIS A 23 8.74 -9.31 18.65
N SER A 24 9.23 -10.40 18.07
CA SER A 24 10.06 -10.40 16.86
C SER A 24 9.23 -10.63 15.60
N LEU A 25 9.77 -10.19 14.46
CA LEU A 25 9.24 -10.42 13.10
C LEU A 25 9.36 -11.88 12.62
N MET A 26 9.33 -12.84 13.53
CA MET A 26 9.47 -14.26 13.22
C MET A 26 8.28 -14.79 12.41
N PRO A 27 8.51 -15.53 11.31
CA PRO A 27 7.45 -16.12 10.52
C PRO A 27 6.55 -17.06 11.34
N GLU A 28 5.26 -17.10 11.03
CA GLU A 28 4.26 -17.92 11.73
C GLU A 28 4.65 -19.40 11.79
N ILE A 29 5.31 -19.93 10.75
CA ILE A 29 5.80 -21.31 10.71
C ILE A 29 6.87 -21.56 11.80
N ALA A 30 7.76 -20.62 12.04
CA ALA A 30 8.77 -20.75 13.09
C ALA A 30 8.14 -20.67 14.50
N LYS A 31 7.13 -19.83 14.67
CA LYS A 31 6.31 -19.75 15.90
C LYS A 31 5.57 -21.07 16.16
N LEU A 32 4.99 -21.66 15.12
CA LEU A 32 4.31 -22.97 15.20
C LEU A 32 5.27 -24.07 15.64
N ARG A 33 6.47 -24.16 15.03
CA ARG A 33 7.50 -25.12 15.40
C ARG A 33 7.94 -24.98 16.85
N MET A 34 8.07 -23.75 17.33
CA MET A 34 8.38 -23.49 18.73
C MET A 34 7.23 -23.90 19.66
N LYS A 35 5.96 -23.61 19.28
CA LYS A 35 4.80 -24.08 20.04
C LYS A 35 4.78 -25.61 20.18
N ALA A 36 5.07 -26.32 19.10
CA ALA A 36 5.14 -27.78 19.11
C ALA A 36 6.24 -28.31 20.05
N LEU A 37 7.43 -27.69 20.06
CA LEU A 37 8.50 -28.04 20.98
C LEU A 37 8.17 -27.75 22.45
N ASN A 38 7.54 -26.59 22.72
CA ASN A 38 7.08 -26.26 24.08
C ASN A 38 5.95 -27.18 24.57
N PHE A 39 5.09 -27.64 23.66
CA PHE A 39 4.04 -28.61 23.97
C PHE A 39 4.66 -30.00 24.25
N TRP A 40 5.67 -30.41 23.47
CA TRP A 40 6.42 -31.62 23.76
C TRP A 40 7.02 -31.66 25.15
N ASP A 41 7.63 -30.53 25.59
CA ASP A 41 8.25 -30.45 26.93
C ASP A 41 7.23 -30.59 28.08
N LYS A 42 5.96 -30.27 27.82
CA LYS A 42 4.88 -30.38 28.81
C LYS A 42 4.13 -31.72 28.78
N HIS A 43 3.88 -32.22 27.60
CA HIS A 43 2.93 -33.34 27.38
C HIS A 43 3.56 -34.59 26.74
N GLY A 44 4.87 -34.54 26.46
CA GLY A 44 5.57 -35.64 25.84
C GLY A 44 5.52 -35.65 24.31
N ILE A 45 6.45 -36.41 23.71
CA ILE A 45 6.69 -36.38 22.25
C ILE A 45 5.52 -36.93 21.43
N ARG A 46 4.84 -38.01 21.92
CA ARG A 46 3.70 -38.59 21.19
C ARG A 46 2.52 -37.64 21.12
N ALA A 47 2.16 -37.04 22.26
CA ALA A 47 1.11 -36.05 22.32
C ALA A 47 1.42 -34.82 21.43
N ALA A 48 2.68 -34.38 21.37
CA ALA A 48 3.09 -33.31 20.48
C ALA A 48 3.02 -33.70 19.00
N ALA A 49 3.37 -34.91 18.64
CA ALA A 49 3.30 -35.43 17.29
C ALA A 49 1.83 -35.43 16.80
N ASP A 50 0.92 -35.93 17.62
CA ASP A 50 -0.51 -35.99 17.31
C ASP A 50 -1.14 -34.59 17.26
N ALA A 51 -0.86 -33.73 18.24
CA ALA A 51 -1.46 -32.38 18.33
C ALA A 51 -1.03 -31.44 17.19
N PHE A 52 0.15 -31.63 16.62
CA PHE A 52 0.70 -30.78 15.55
C PHE A 52 0.79 -31.46 14.19
N ASP A 53 0.26 -32.67 14.06
CA ASP A 53 0.28 -33.51 12.85
C ASP A 53 1.68 -33.62 12.22
N VAL A 54 2.67 -33.95 13.05
CA VAL A 54 4.07 -34.11 12.63
C VAL A 54 4.67 -35.36 13.18
N SER A 55 5.61 -35.96 12.43
CA SER A 55 6.30 -37.14 12.93
C SER A 55 7.22 -36.81 14.13
N THR A 56 7.41 -37.76 15.03
CA THR A 56 8.36 -37.66 16.14
C THR A 56 9.78 -37.33 15.64
N ARG A 57 10.17 -37.87 14.47
CA ARG A 57 11.44 -37.56 13.80
C ARG A 57 11.55 -36.06 13.45
N THR A 58 10.47 -35.45 13.00
CA THR A 58 10.41 -34.00 12.69
C THR A 58 10.61 -33.20 13.96
N LEU A 59 9.99 -33.58 15.06
CA LEU A 59 10.14 -32.90 16.35
C LEU A 59 11.59 -32.99 16.87
N TYR A 60 12.24 -34.18 16.80
CA TYR A 60 13.66 -34.33 17.13
C TYR A 60 14.55 -33.43 16.26
N TRP A 61 14.24 -33.32 14.96
CA TRP A 61 14.99 -32.46 14.05
C TRP A 61 14.83 -30.98 14.40
N TRP A 62 13.61 -30.51 14.69
CA TRP A 62 13.37 -29.13 15.13
C TRP A 62 14.08 -28.87 16.47
N ARG A 63 14.06 -29.79 17.40
CA ARG A 63 14.77 -29.67 18.69
C ARG A 63 16.26 -29.54 18.49
N ARG A 64 16.82 -30.33 17.57
CA ARG A 64 18.25 -30.23 17.19
C ARG A 64 18.56 -28.86 16.60
N LEU A 65 17.74 -28.36 15.65
CA LEU A 65 17.89 -27.01 15.06
C LEU A 65 17.86 -25.92 16.13
N LEU A 66 16.91 -25.99 17.05
CA LEU A 66 16.81 -25.04 18.15
C LEU A 66 18.05 -25.03 19.06
N ARG A 67 18.59 -26.20 19.36
CA ARG A 67 19.80 -26.35 20.22
C ARG A 67 21.07 -25.83 19.53
N THR A 68 21.20 -26.02 18.23
CA THR A 68 22.43 -25.70 17.49
C THR A 68 22.43 -24.25 16.97
N GLY A 69 21.30 -23.70 16.58
CA GLY A 69 21.21 -22.42 15.92
C GLY A 69 20.15 -21.45 16.49
N GLY A 70 19.60 -21.79 17.66
CA GLY A 70 18.60 -20.93 18.32
C GLY A 70 17.26 -20.85 17.57
N PRO A 71 16.37 -19.92 17.99
CA PRO A 71 15.03 -19.76 17.40
C PRO A 71 15.03 -19.47 15.90
N GLU A 72 16.04 -18.76 15.42
CA GLU A 72 16.17 -18.41 14.00
C GLU A 72 16.37 -19.64 13.10
N ALA A 73 16.99 -20.70 13.64
CA ALA A 73 17.17 -21.96 12.91
C ALA A 73 15.84 -22.70 12.65
N LEU A 74 14.76 -22.34 13.35
CA LEU A 74 13.42 -22.86 13.09
C LEU A 74 12.75 -22.22 11.87
N ILE A 75 13.30 -21.14 11.31
CA ILE A 75 12.81 -20.54 10.08
C ILE A 75 13.08 -21.50 8.92
N PRO A 76 12.07 -21.87 8.11
CA PRO A 76 12.30 -22.75 6.97
C PRO A 76 13.26 -22.09 5.99
N ARG A 77 14.32 -22.78 5.64
CA ARG A 77 15.23 -22.33 4.58
C ARG A 77 14.52 -22.35 3.23
N SER A 78 14.86 -21.41 2.37
CA SER A 78 14.36 -21.40 0.99
C SER A 78 14.69 -22.74 0.30
N LYS A 79 13.68 -23.36 -0.32
CA LYS A 79 13.85 -24.54 -1.17
C LYS A 79 14.34 -24.18 -2.58
N ALA A 80 14.51 -22.90 -2.88
CA ALA A 80 15.01 -22.46 -4.17
C ALA A 80 16.47 -22.91 -4.37
N PRO A 81 16.85 -23.31 -5.58
CA PRO A 81 18.24 -23.68 -5.87
C PRO A 81 19.19 -22.53 -5.51
N LEU A 82 20.29 -22.84 -4.81
CA LEU A 82 21.33 -21.87 -4.45
C LEU A 82 21.99 -21.27 -5.70
N VAL A 83 22.12 -22.08 -6.74
CA VAL A 83 22.65 -21.65 -8.02
C VAL A 83 21.55 -21.76 -9.07
N ARG A 84 21.10 -20.65 -9.60
CA ARG A 84 20.20 -20.62 -10.76
C ARG A 84 21.03 -20.57 -12.01
N ARG A 85 20.84 -21.51 -12.94
CA ARG A 85 21.44 -21.43 -14.28
C ARG A 85 20.90 -20.17 -14.97
N SER A 86 21.74 -19.13 -15.11
CA SER A 86 21.45 -17.98 -15.94
C SER A 86 22.00 -18.24 -17.33
N ARG A 87 21.17 -18.12 -18.37
CA ARG A 87 21.63 -18.20 -19.75
C ARG A 87 22.35 -16.90 -20.09
N HIS A 88 23.65 -16.98 -20.32
CA HIS A 88 24.43 -15.83 -20.79
C HIS A 88 24.26 -15.70 -22.31
N TRP A 89 23.84 -14.53 -22.73
CA TRP A 89 23.71 -14.20 -24.15
C TRP A 89 24.98 -13.56 -24.65
N HIS A 90 25.32 -13.79 -25.92
CA HIS A 90 26.51 -13.21 -26.51
C HIS A 90 26.46 -11.69 -26.38
N PRO A 91 27.56 -11.01 -25.98
CA PRO A 91 27.56 -9.56 -25.77
C PRO A 91 27.09 -8.76 -27.00
N ASP A 92 27.41 -9.21 -28.21
CA ASP A 92 27.02 -8.53 -29.43
C ASP A 92 25.50 -8.61 -29.70
N VAL A 93 24.86 -9.71 -29.30
CA VAL A 93 23.39 -9.82 -29.34
C VAL A 93 22.75 -8.80 -28.39
N LEU A 94 23.32 -8.60 -27.19
CA LEU A 94 22.84 -7.60 -26.23
C LEU A 94 23.07 -6.17 -26.75
N LYS A 95 24.22 -5.90 -27.39
CA LYS A 95 24.51 -4.62 -28.04
C LYS A 95 23.55 -4.33 -29.17
N GLU A 96 23.25 -5.34 -30.00
CA GLU A 96 22.33 -5.18 -31.12
C GLU A 96 20.89 -4.90 -30.65
N ILE A 97 20.41 -5.59 -29.61
CA ILE A 97 19.11 -5.27 -28.99
C ILE A 97 19.10 -3.80 -28.52
N ARG A 98 20.18 -3.34 -27.88
CA ARG A 98 20.29 -1.94 -27.41
C ARG A 98 20.33 -0.98 -28.61
N ARG A 99 21.09 -1.29 -29.68
CA ARG A 99 21.18 -0.49 -30.87
C ARG A 99 19.81 -0.30 -31.52
N LEU A 100 19.07 -1.39 -31.71
CA LEU A 100 17.71 -1.36 -32.28
C LEU A 100 16.75 -0.49 -31.43
N ARG A 101 16.88 -0.52 -30.11
CA ARG A 101 16.07 0.34 -29.22
C ARG A 101 16.51 1.80 -29.19
N THR A 102 17.75 2.09 -29.59
CA THR A 102 18.27 3.46 -29.72
C THR A 102 17.84 4.05 -31.06
N GLU A 103 17.94 3.28 -32.12
CA GLU A 103 17.55 3.66 -33.47
C GLU A 103 16.03 3.89 -33.59
N LEU A 104 15.24 2.97 -33.03
CA LEU A 104 13.79 3.07 -32.94
C LEU A 104 13.36 3.12 -31.47
N PRO A 105 13.18 4.33 -30.89
CA PRO A 105 12.98 4.49 -29.47
C PRO A 105 11.83 3.65 -28.91
N ASN A 106 12.16 2.85 -27.88
CA ASN A 106 11.23 1.99 -27.17
C ASN A 106 10.57 0.87 -27.99
N LEU A 107 11.20 0.41 -29.07
CA LEU A 107 10.73 -0.71 -29.90
C LEU A 107 10.35 -1.92 -29.03
N GLY A 108 9.21 -2.55 -29.32
CA GLY A 108 8.68 -3.69 -28.58
C GLY A 108 9.46 -4.99 -28.82
N LYS A 109 9.32 -5.97 -27.92
CA LYS A 109 10.07 -7.24 -27.97
C LYS A 109 9.79 -8.06 -29.24
N GLU A 110 8.55 -8.05 -29.75
CA GLU A 110 8.17 -8.75 -30.98
C GLU A 110 8.82 -8.10 -32.19
N GLN A 111 8.80 -6.78 -32.26
CA GLN A 111 9.38 -6.01 -33.37
C GLN A 111 10.92 -6.12 -33.37
N ILE A 112 11.54 -6.16 -32.19
CA ILE A 112 12.98 -6.42 -32.07
C ILE A 112 13.31 -7.82 -32.59
N PHE A 113 12.53 -8.83 -32.23
CA PHE A 113 12.75 -10.21 -32.68
C PHE A 113 12.79 -10.32 -34.21
N VAL A 114 11.84 -9.68 -34.88
CA VAL A 114 11.76 -9.71 -36.38
C VAL A 114 13.04 -9.17 -37.02
N ARG A 115 13.64 -8.10 -36.44
CA ARG A 115 14.88 -7.52 -36.96
C ARG A 115 16.13 -8.23 -36.48
N LEU A 116 16.11 -8.77 -35.26
CA LEU A 116 17.25 -9.45 -34.65
C LEU A 116 17.49 -10.84 -35.24
N LYS A 117 16.44 -11.55 -35.63
CA LYS A 117 16.54 -12.91 -36.17
C LYS A 117 17.45 -13.00 -37.39
N PRO A 118 17.25 -12.27 -38.51
CA PRO A 118 18.13 -12.34 -39.70
C PRO A 118 19.56 -11.84 -39.36
N TRP A 119 19.70 -10.88 -38.44
CA TRP A 119 21.01 -10.41 -38.00
C TRP A 119 21.80 -11.48 -37.21
N CYS A 120 21.13 -12.28 -36.40
CA CYS A 120 21.72 -13.42 -35.69
C CYS A 120 22.08 -14.56 -36.67
N GLU A 121 21.20 -14.86 -37.62
CA GLU A 121 21.42 -15.90 -38.64
C GLU A 121 22.66 -15.60 -39.47
N ALA A 122 22.80 -14.36 -39.96
CA ALA A 122 23.97 -13.92 -40.75
C ALA A 122 25.31 -14.02 -39.96
N ARG A 123 25.27 -14.08 -38.66
CA ARG A 123 26.47 -14.14 -37.78
C ARG A 123 26.58 -15.43 -37.00
N HIS A 124 25.75 -16.44 -37.27
CA HIS A 124 25.70 -17.72 -36.59
C HIS A 124 25.48 -17.63 -35.08
N PHE A 125 24.79 -16.56 -34.62
CA PHE A 125 24.41 -16.41 -33.20
C PHE A 125 23.05 -17.07 -32.92
N THR A 126 22.90 -17.65 -31.72
CA THR A 126 21.60 -18.09 -31.24
C THR A 126 20.70 -16.87 -30.98
N CYS A 127 19.57 -16.77 -31.68
CA CYS A 127 18.61 -15.69 -31.47
C CYS A 127 17.75 -15.94 -30.23
N PRO A 128 17.65 -14.97 -29.28
CA PRO A 128 16.77 -15.10 -28.15
C PRO A 128 15.29 -15.02 -28.59
N SER A 129 14.42 -15.79 -27.93
CA SER A 129 12.98 -15.72 -28.15
C SER A 129 12.41 -14.36 -27.70
N THR A 130 11.21 -13.99 -28.18
CA THR A 130 10.51 -12.75 -27.81
C THR A 130 10.38 -12.56 -26.30
N SER A 131 10.04 -13.64 -25.58
CA SER A 131 9.96 -13.63 -24.10
C SER A 131 11.32 -13.37 -23.46
N THR A 132 12.39 -13.91 -24.02
CA THR A 132 13.76 -13.71 -23.54
C THR A 132 14.23 -12.28 -23.82
N ILE A 133 13.96 -11.73 -24.99
CA ILE A 133 14.23 -10.31 -25.32
C ILE A 133 13.53 -9.41 -24.28
N GLY A 134 12.27 -9.70 -23.95
CA GLY A 134 11.55 -8.96 -22.92
C GLY A 134 12.24 -9.02 -21.54
N ARG A 135 12.79 -10.20 -21.14
CA ARG A 135 13.55 -10.33 -19.88
C ARG A 135 14.91 -9.61 -19.93
N ILE A 136 15.60 -9.65 -21.07
CA ILE A 136 16.86 -8.91 -21.25
C ILE A 136 16.62 -7.40 -21.09
N ILE A 137 15.59 -6.88 -21.73
CA ILE A 137 15.22 -5.45 -21.62
C ILE A 137 14.84 -5.09 -20.18
N ALA A 138 14.02 -5.92 -19.51
CA ALA A 138 13.57 -5.68 -18.15
C ALA A 138 14.70 -5.79 -17.10
N GLY A 139 15.69 -6.69 -17.36
CA GLY A 139 16.85 -6.90 -16.48
C GLY A 139 17.95 -5.85 -16.64
N ALA A 140 17.96 -5.06 -17.71
CA ALA A 140 18.89 -3.95 -17.87
C ALA A 140 18.58 -2.84 -16.86
N HIS A 141 19.64 -2.27 -16.22
CA HIS A 141 19.50 -1.22 -15.20
C HIS A 141 18.62 -0.04 -15.67
N ASP A 142 18.84 0.43 -16.91
CA ASP A 142 18.08 1.51 -17.57
C ASP A 142 16.82 1.00 -18.29
N LYS A 143 16.55 -0.32 -18.24
CA LYS A 143 15.51 -1.01 -19.02
C LYS A 143 15.57 -0.70 -20.51
N MET A 144 16.76 -0.31 -20.98
CA MET A 144 17.02 0.15 -22.37
C MET A 144 15.98 1.16 -22.84
N ARG A 145 15.59 2.08 -21.97
CA ARG A 145 14.49 3.01 -22.24
C ARG A 145 15.02 4.36 -22.69
N MET A 146 14.58 4.78 -23.88
CA MET A 146 14.83 6.13 -24.37
C MET A 146 13.74 7.06 -23.83
N ILE A 147 14.17 8.10 -23.11
CA ILE A 147 13.28 9.12 -22.54
C ILE A 147 13.49 10.41 -23.31
N PRO A 148 12.45 10.90 -24.04
CA PRO A 148 12.58 12.15 -24.79
C PRO A 148 12.73 13.33 -23.82
N VAL A 149 13.54 14.31 -24.26
CA VAL A 149 13.72 15.57 -23.56
C VAL A 149 12.76 16.59 -24.17
N ARG A 150 11.97 17.27 -23.32
CA ARG A 150 11.18 18.44 -23.73
C ARG A 150 11.77 19.71 -23.12
N LEU A 151 11.73 20.78 -23.88
CA LEU A 151 12.02 22.09 -23.35
C LEU A 151 10.78 22.63 -22.61
N SER A 152 10.98 23.18 -21.42
CA SER A 152 9.93 23.95 -20.73
C SER A 152 9.76 25.30 -21.44
N ALA A 153 8.67 26.02 -21.14
CA ALA A 153 8.46 27.38 -21.63
C ALA A 153 9.62 28.34 -21.28
N ARG A 154 10.43 28.02 -20.26
CA ARG A 154 11.62 28.76 -19.86
C ARG A 154 12.92 28.21 -20.46
N GLY A 155 12.87 27.40 -21.52
CA GLY A 155 14.04 26.81 -22.18
C GLY A 155 14.79 25.73 -21.39
N LYS A 156 14.33 25.35 -20.17
CA LYS A 156 14.99 24.28 -19.40
C LYS A 156 14.61 22.89 -19.90
N ALA A 157 15.61 22.06 -20.14
CA ALA A 157 15.42 20.66 -20.53
C ALA A 157 14.74 19.86 -19.39
N ARG A 158 13.65 19.17 -19.71
CA ARG A 158 12.93 18.26 -18.80
C ARG A 158 12.79 16.90 -19.42
N LEU A 159 13.26 15.87 -18.72
CA LEU A 159 13.00 14.49 -19.10
C LEU A 159 11.50 14.17 -18.92
N ILE A 160 10.88 13.61 -19.95
CA ILE A 160 9.49 13.14 -19.85
C ILE A 160 9.49 11.84 -19.04
N LYS A 161 9.26 11.97 -17.74
CA LYS A 161 9.09 10.80 -16.88
C LYS A 161 7.78 10.09 -17.25
N LYS A 162 7.82 8.75 -17.32
CA LYS A 162 6.58 7.96 -17.38
C LYS A 162 5.75 8.28 -16.14
N ARG A 163 4.46 8.51 -16.29
CA ARG A 163 3.55 8.68 -15.14
C ARG A 163 3.70 7.46 -14.24
N SER A 164 3.91 7.67 -12.95
CA SER A 164 3.88 6.59 -11.97
C SER A 164 2.50 5.92 -12.04
N VAL A 165 2.50 4.61 -11.97
CA VAL A 165 1.23 3.87 -11.89
C VAL A 165 0.68 4.13 -10.49
N LYS A 166 -0.44 4.84 -10.42
CA LYS A 166 -1.14 5.08 -9.15
C LYS A 166 -1.69 3.75 -8.62
N PRO A 167 -1.44 3.39 -7.35
CA PRO A 167 -2.10 2.25 -6.73
C PRO A 167 -3.62 2.44 -6.78
N ARG A 168 -4.34 1.44 -7.27
CA ARG A 168 -5.79 1.51 -7.41
C ARG A 168 -6.48 0.67 -6.34
N ARG A 169 -7.63 1.15 -5.88
CA ARG A 169 -8.49 0.39 -4.97
C ARG A 169 -8.93 -0.92 -5.67
N PRO A 170 -8.80 -2.10 -5.03
CA PRO A 170 -9.40 -3.32 -5.54
C PRO A 170 -10.93 -3.21 -5.62
N LYS A 171 -11.55 -3.70 -6.69
CA LYS A 171 -12.99 -3.49 -6.97
C LYS A 171 -13.94 -4.02 -5.87
N GLN A 172 -13.55 -5.09 -5.17
CA GLN A 172 -14.36 -5.75 -4.13
C GLN A 172 -13.81 -5.53 -2.73
N TYR A 173 -12.86 -4.61 -2.56
CA TYR A 173 -12.27 -4.36 -1.26
C TYR A 173 -13.25 -3.66 -0.33
N ARG A 174 -13.49 -4.27 0.83
CA ARG A 174 -14.26 -3.71 1.95
C ARG A 174 -13.38 -3.72 3.20
N PRO A 175 -13.28 -2.61 3.93
CA PRO A 175 -12.56 -2.58 5.19
C PRO A 175 -13.29 -3.42 6.25
N VAL A 176 -12.53 -4.05 7.12
CA VAL A 176 -13.06 -4.93 8.20
C VAL A 176 -12.92 -4.26 9.57
N LYS A 177 -12.14 -3.18 9.66
CA LYS A 177 -11.86 -2.46 10.92
C LYS A 177 -11.84 -0.95 10.69
N THR A 178 -12.24 -0.22 11.74
CA THR A 178 -12.11 1.24 11.79
C THR A 178 -10.65 1.66 11.57
N GLY A 179 -10.43 2.72 10.79
CA GLY A 179 -9.13 3.23 10.40
C GLY A 179 -8.43 2.46 9.26
N GLU A 180 -9.00 1.36 8.79
CA GLU A 180 -8.38 0.58 7.71
C GLU A 180 -8.45 1.29 6.36
N LEU A 181 -9.59 1.95 6.06
CA LEU A 181 -9.79 2.69 4.83
C LEU A 181 -10.62 3.94 5.05
N ILE A 182 -10.02 5.08 4.79
CA ILE A 182 -10.67 6.39 4.86
C ILE A 182 -10.96 6.89 3.45
N GLY A 183 -12.22 7.23 3.16
CA GLY A 183 -12.62 7.94 1.96
C GLY A 183 -12.46 9.45 2.15
N MET A 184 -11.88 10.13 1.18
CA MET A 184 -11.82 11.59 1.14
C MET A 184 -12.35 12.12 -0.19
N ASP A 185 -13.01 13.27 -0.12
CA ASP A 185 -13.59 13.95 -1.27
C ASP A 185 -13.73 15.45 -0.99
N ALA A 186 -14.12 16.23 -1.99
CA ALA A 186 -14.38 17.65 -1.82
C ALA A 186 -15.67 18.06 -2.53
N ILE A 187 -16.52 18.80 -1.82
CA ILE A 187 -17.75 19.38 -2.36
C ILE A 187 -17.45 20.81 -2.78
N GLU A 188 -17.69 21.16 -4.04
CA GLU A 188 -17.66 22.55 -4.52
C GLU A 188 -19.07 23.15 -4.46
N LEU A 189 -19.18 24.36 -3.88
CA LEU A 189 -20.40 25.19 -3.87
C LEU A 189 -20.11 26.54 -4.48
N ARG A 190 -21.09 27.08 -5.15
CA ARG A 190 -20.98 28.36 -5.86
C ARG A 190 -22.19 29.26 -5.56
N MET A 191 -21.90 30.52 -5.33
CA MET A 191 -22.90 31.59 -5.23
C MET A 191 -22.41 32.78 -6.08
N GLY A 192 -23.00 32.98 -7.24
CA GLY A 192 -22.47 33.90 -8.23
C GLY A 192 -21.04 33.54 -8.64
N ASP A 193 -20.10 34.46 -8.50
CA ASP A 193 -18.68 34.25 -8.80
C ASP A 193 -17.90 33.68 -7.62
N LEU A 194 -18.47 33.63 -6.43
CA LEU A 194 -17.83 33.09 -5.24
C LEU A 194 -17.87 31.57 -5.23
N ARG A 195 -16.74 30.97 -4.84
CA ARG A 195 -16.64 29.54 -4.66
C ARG A 195 -16.23 29.23 -3.23
N ARG A 196 -16.77 28.16 -2.70
CA ARG A 196 -16.40 27.55 -1.41
C ARG A 196 -16.27 26.05 -1.59
N TYR A 197 -15.44 25.46 -0.78
CA TYR A 197 -15.18 24.02 -0.84
C TYR A 197 -15.35 23.42 0.55
N ILE A 198 -15.89 22.22 0.61
CA ILE A 198 -15.96 21.46 1.85
C ILE A 198 -15.17 20.16 1.62
N ILE A 199 -14.06 20.02 2.32
CA ILE A 199 -13.26 18.80 2.31
C ILE A 199 -13.93 17.84 3.28
N THR A 200 -14.18 16.63 2.84
CA THR A 200 -14.83 15.57 3.62
C THR A 200 -13.91 14.36 3.79
N MET A 201 -14.04 13.70 4.93
CA MET A 201 -13.28 12.53 5.30
C MET A 201 -14.21 11.58 6.07
N ILE A 202 -14.28 10.31 5.68
CA ILE A 202 -15.13 9.31 6.32
C ILE A 202 -14.43 7.96 6.40
N ASP A 203 -14.55 7.28 7.52
CA ASP A 203 -14.15 5.89 7.65
C ASP A 203 -15.19 4.98 7.00
N GLU A 204 -14.74 4.12 6.09
CA GLU A 204 -15.66 3.25 5.34
C GLU A 204 -16.19 2.06 6.14
N HIS A 205 -15.66 1.82 7.34
CA HIS A 205 -16.14 0.75 8.21
C HIS A 205 -17.11 1.25 9.28
N SER A 206 -16.74 2.33 9.98
CA SER A 206 -17.52 2.87 11.10
C SER A 206 -18.47 4.02 10.70
N ASP A 207 -18.38 4.53 9.47
CA ASP A 207 -19.07 5.74 9.02
C ASP A 207 -18.69 7.02 9.83
N TYR A 208 -17.64 6.98 10.69
CA TYR A 208 -17.15 8.16 11.41
C TYR A 208 -16.62 9.20 10.43
N ALA A 209 -17.11 10.42 10.51
CA ALA A 209 -16.86 11.43 9.51
C ALA A 209 -16.37 12.77 10.09
N LEU A 210 -15.51 13.44 9.34
CA LEU A 210 -15.03 14.80 9.58
C LEU A 210 -15.16 15.63 8.30
N ALA A 211 -15.38 16.93 8.44
CA ALA A 211 -15.43 17.86 7.32
C ALA A 211 -14.95 19.25 7.72
N LEU A 212 -14.49 20.04 6.75
CA LEU A 212 -14.06 21.42 6.93
C LEU A 212 -14.36 22.22 5.67
N ALA A 213 -15.05 23.34 5.82
CA ALA A 213 -15.25 24.31 4.76
C ALA A 213 -14.04 25.25 4.62
N VAL A 214 -13.61 25.47 3.39
CA VAL A 214 -12.42 26.27 3.05
C VAL A 214 -12.70 27.22 1.88
N PRO A 215 -12.04 28.39 1.83
CA PRO A 215 -12.29 29.38 0.78
C PRO A 215 -11.70 28.96 -0.58
N SER A 216 -10.70 28.11 -0.58
CA SER A 216 -10.03 27.59 -1.78
C SER A 216 -9.60 26.14 -1.56
N LEU A 217 -9.41 25.40 -2.65
CA LEU A 217 -9.01 23.98 -2.61
C LEU A 217 -7.70 23.78 -3.35
N ASN A 218 -6.70 23.29 -2.64
CA ASN A 218 -5.42 22.88 -3.18
C ASN A 218 -4.79 21.80 -2.31
N SER A 219 -3.67 21.24 -2.76
CA SER A 219 -2.96 20.16 -2.08
C SER A 219 -2.45 20.52 -0.68
N ASP A 220 -2.08 21.79 -0.43
CA ASP A 220 -1.59 22.23 0.87
C ASP A 220 -2.72 22.32 1.89
N ILE A 221 -3.87 22.87 1.49
CA ILE A 221 -5.06 22.97 2.33
C ILE A 221 -5.57 21.57 2.68
N THR A 222 -5.61 20.66 1.71
CA THR A 222 -6.00 19.26 1.94
C THR A 222 -5.03 18.55 2.90
N SER A 223 -3.72 18.77 2.75
CA SER A 223 -2.70 18.26 3.67
C SER A 223 -2.89 18.77 5.09
N HIS A 224 -3.15 20.07 5.22
CA HIS A 224 -3.37 20.71 6.52
C HIS A 224 -4.64 20.20 7.21
N PHE A 225 -5.74 20.08 6.45
CA PHE A 225 -6.97 19.47 6.95
C PHE A 225 -6.70 18.05 7.42
N PHE A 226 -6.07 17.21 6.59
CA PHE A 226 -5.78 15.81 6.95
C PHE A 226 -4.92 15.70 8.20
N SER A 227 -3.88 16.50 8.33
CA SER A 227 -2.99 16.51 9.51
C SER A 227 -3.70 16.92 10.80
N LYS A 228 -4.74 17.77 10.72
CA LYS A 228 -5.60 18.10 11.86
C LYS A 228 -6.63 16.98 12.13
N ALA A 229 -7.28 16.49 11.08
CA ALA A 229 -8.31 15.47 11.17
C ALA A 229 -7.79 14.16 11.76
N THR A 230 -6.56 13.74 11.42
CA THR A 230 -5.93 12.53 11.99
C THR A 230 -5.73 12.60 13.50
N LYS A 231 -5.57 13.79 14.07
CA LYS A 231 -5.45 13.99 15.54
C LYS A 231 -6.79 13.84 16.25
N LEU A 232 -7.90 14.07 15.54
CA LEU A 232 -9.26 13.94 16.06
C LEU A 232 -9.84 12.55 15.80
N PHE A 233 -9.15 11.76 14.95
CA PHE A 233 -9.62 10.42 14.60
C PHE A 233 -9.31 9.43 15.73
N PRO A 234 -10.28 8.58 16.14
CA PRO A 234 -10.14 7.75 17.37
C PRO A 234 -9.12 6.62 17.22
N VAL A 235 -8.73 6.27 16.01
CA VAL A 235 -7.79 5.18 15.72
C VAL A 235 -6.79 5.56 14.64
N ALA A 236 -5.68 4.82 14.55
CA ALA A 236 -4.67 5.04 13.53
C ALA A 236 -5.19 4.70 12.13
N ILE A 237 -4.98 5.61 11.19
CA ILE A 237 -5.38 5.48 9.79
C ILE A 237 -4.32 4.70 9.01
N ARG A 238 -4.73 3.69 8.24
CA ARG A 238 -3.83 2.85 7.44
C ARG A 238 -3.80 3.20 5.97
N GLN A 239 -4.96 3.48 5.40
CA GLN A 239 -5.11 3.75 3.97
C GLN A 239 -6.10 4.89 3.74
N VAL A 240 -5.83 5.70 2.73
CA VAL A 240 -6.75 6.75 2.26
C VAL A 240 -7.08 6.48 0.80
N VAL A 241 -8.37 6.52 0.46
CA VAL A 241 -8.86 6.47 -0.91
C VAL A 241 -9.39 7.85 -1.32
N THR A 242 -8.94 8.30 -2.49
CA THR A 242 -9.43 9.56 -3.10
C THR A 242 -9.75 9.32 -4.56
N ASP A 243 -10.40 10.26 -5.16
CA ASP A 243 -10.49 10.35 -6.61
C ASP A 243 -9.14 10.81 -7.23
N ASN A 244 -9.16 11.23 -8.51
CA ASN A 244 -7.97 11.72 -9.20
C ASN A 244 -7.81 13.24 -9.16
N GLY A 245 -8.49 13.94 -8.25
CA GLY A 245 -8.44 15.38 -8.06
C GLY A 245 -7.02 15.91 -7.86
N LYS A 246 -6.77 17.14 -8.29
CA LYS A 246 -5.44 17.76 -8.17
C LYS A 246 -5.09 18.09 -6.72
N GLU A 247 -6.08 18.33 -5.90
CA GLU A 247 -6.02 18.60 -4.46
C GLU A 247 -5.46 17.43 -3.65
N PHE A 248 -5.59 16.22 -4.18
CA PHE A 248 -5.06 14.99 -3.56
C PHE A 248 -3.70 14.56 -4.11
N LEU A 249 -3.02 15.44 -4.85
CA LEU A 249 -1.68 15.20 -5.40
C LEU A 249 -0.63 16.07 -4.68
N GLY A 250 0.63 15.88 -5.03
CA GLY A 250 1.73 16.74 -4.58
C GLY A 250 1.96 16.69 -3.07
N ASN A 251 1.69 17.79 -2.35
CA ASN A 251 1.97 17.87 -0.92
C ASN A 251 1.08 16.97 -0.08
N PHE A 252 -0.18 16.77 -0.47
CA PHE A 252 -1.05 15.81 0.19
C PHE A 252 -0.50 14.37 0.12
N ASP A 253 -0.06 13.93 -1.07
CA ASP A 253 0.54 12.60 -1.25
C ASP A 253 1.82 12.43 -0.43
N LYS A 254 2.65 13.51 -0.32
CA LYS A 254 3.82 13.52 0.56
C LYS A 254 3.46 13.38 2.03
N THR A 255 2.45 14.12 2.51
CA THR A 255 1.96 14.04 3.89
C THR A 255 1.52 12.62 4.25
N LEU A 256 0.83 11.92 3.35
CA LEU A 256 0.46 10.53 3.55
C LEU A 256 1.70 9.61 3.61
N GLN A 257 2.68 9.82 2.73
CA GLN A 257 3.92 9.05 2.72
C GLN A 257 4.74 9.25 4.01
N GLU A 258 4.88 10.47 4.49
CA GLU A 258 5.56 10.80 5.75
C GLU A 258 4.87 10.16 6.96
N ALA A 259 3.54 10.08 6.94
CA ALA A 259 2.74 9.40 7.95
C ALA A 259 2.70 7.87 7.77
N SER A 260 3.39 7.30 6.77
CA SER A 260 3.33 5.87 6.40
C SER A 260 1.92 5.36 6.07
N ILE A 261 1.05 6.24 5.58
CA ILE A 261 -0.32 5.94 5.19
C ILE A 261 -0.37 5.66 3.69
N LYS A 262 -0.98 4.55 3.31
CA LYS A 262 -1.07 4.15 1.91
C LYS A 262 -2.12 4.98 1.17
N HIS A 263 -1.72 5.70 0.13
CA HIS A 263 -2.65 6.39 -0.77
C HIS A 263 -3.09 5.45 -1.91
N ILE A 264 -4.38 5.30 -2.08
CA ILE A 264 -4.99 4.55 -3.18
C ILE A 264 -6.00 5.43 -3.91
N TRP A 265 -6.16 5.22 -5.22
CA TRP A 265 -7.05 6.03 -6.06
C TRP A 265 -8.19 5.20 -6.62
N THR A 266 -9.34 5.82 -6.78
CA THR A 266 -10.46 5.23 -7.53
C THR A 266 -10.11 5.12 -9.02
N TYR A 267 -10.76 4.21 -9.74
CA TYR A 267 -10.68 4.20 -11.20
C TYR A 267 -11.46 5.39 -11.78
N PRO A 268 -11.00 5.98 -12.89
CA PRO A 268 -11.76 7.00 -13.57
C PRO A 268 -13.16 6.49 -13.93
N TYR A 269 -14.16 7.34 -13.83
CA TYR A 269 -15.56 7.03 -14.16
C TYR A 269 -16.15 5.83 -13.39
N THR A 270 -15.72 5.60 -12.16
CA THR A 270 -16.22 4.48 -11.35
C THR A 270 -16.69 5.00 -9.97
N PRO A 271 -17.83 5.71 -9.89
CA PRO A 271 -18.32 6.33 -8.64
C PRO A 271 -18.54 5.31 -7.52
N LYS A 272 -18.98 4.09 -7.83
CA LYS A 272 -19.17 3.02 -6.83
C LYS A 272 -17.97 2.74 -5.94
N MET A 273 -16.77 3.19 -6.32
CA MET A 273 -15.54 2.97 -5.53
C MET A 273 -15.34 3.99 -4.40
N ASN A 274 -16.10 5.09 -4.38
CA ASN A 274 -16.13 6.06 -3.28
C ASN A 274 -17.55 6.27 -2.73
N ALA A 275 -18.39 5.22 -2.83
CA ALA A 275 -19.81 5.29 -2.54
C ALA A 275 -20.12 5.71 -1.09
N THR A 276 -19.25 5.35 -0.13
CA THR A 276 -19.42 5.75 1.28
C THR A 276 -19.23 7.26 1.43
N CYS A 277 -18.18 7.81 0.81
CA CYS A 277 -17.94 9.26 0.82
C CYS A 277 -19.04 10.02 0.07
N GLU A 278 -19.46 9.54 -1.10
CA GLU A 278 -20.58 10.14 -1.86
C GLU A 278 -21.88 10.14 -1.07
N ARG A 279 -22.17 9.05 -0.33
CA ARG A 279 -23.34 8.96 0.55
C ARG A 279 -23.26 9.95 1.70
N PHE A 280 -22.10 10.06 2.33
CA PHE A 280 -21.86 11.05 3.38
C PHE A 280 -22.03 12.49 2.84
N ASN A 281 -21.42 12.79 1.69
CA ASN A 281 -21.52 14.09 1.04
C ASN A 281 -22.98 14.47 0.74
N ARG A 282 -23.79 13.50 0.29
CA ARG A 282 -25.22 13.69 0.10
C ARG A 282 -25.93 13.99 1.43
N THR A 283 -25.68 13.19 2.46
CA THR A 283 -26.27 13.38 3.79
C THR A 283 -25.90 14.75 4.38
N LEU A 284 -24.61 15.12 4.28
CA LEU A 284 -24.12 16.42 4.75
C LEU A 284 -24.78 17.58 3.98
N ARG A 285 -24.98 17.41 2.68
CA ARG A 285 -25.68 18.40 1.84
C ARG A 285 -27.12 18.57 2.26
N GLU A 286 -27.89 17.49 2.29
CA GLU A 286 -29.32 17.49 2.57
C GLU A 286 -29.65 17.89 4.03
N GLN A 287 -28.82 17.50 5.00
CA GLN A 287 -29.13 17.71 6.42
C GLN A 287 -28.45 18.93 7.05
N PHE A 288 -27.45 19.51 6.41
CA PHE A 288 -26.72 20.63 6.98
C PHE A 288 -26.43 21.77 5.97
N ILE A 289 -25.82 21.45 4.81
CA ILE A 289 -25.33 22.50 3.91
C ILE A 289 -26.48 23.33 3.37
N GLU A 290 -27.55 22.73 2.87
CA GLU A 290 -28.71 23.43 2.27
C GLU A 290 -29.39 24.36 3.25
N PHE A 291 -29.37 24.03 4.55
CA PHE A 291 -29.93 24.90 5.60
C PHE A 291 -29.00 26.03 6.05
N ASN A 292 -27.72 25.99 5.68
CA ASN A 292 -26.68 26.92 6.10
C ASN A 292 -25.92 27.51 4.90
N GLU A 293 -26.45 27.42 3.68
CA GLU A 293 -25.72 27.77 2.47
C GLU A 293 -25.31 29.25 2.45
N LEU A 294 -26.19 30.16 2.84
CA LEU A 294 -25.88 31.60 2.95
C LEU A 294 -24.72 31.83 3.90
N LEU A 295 -24.75 31.21 5.06
CA LEU A 295 -23.69 31.31 6.07
C LEU A 295 -22.33 30.87 5.56
N LEU A 296 -22.28 29.85 4.68
CA LEU A 296 -21.04 29.39 4.06
C LEU A 296 -20.30 30.48 3.28
N PHE A 297 -21.08 31.42 2.69
CA PHE A 297 -20.53 32.51 1.90
C PHE A 297 -20.34 33.81 2.72
N GLU A 298 -21.14 34.04 3.76
CA GLU A 298 -21.10 35.21 4.62
C GLU A 298 -20.05 35.09 5.73
N ASP A 299 -20.09 33.99 6.51
CA ASP A 299 -19.17 33.75 7.61
C ASP A 299 -18.71 32.28 7.65
N LEU A 300 -17.57 32.03 7.03
CA LEU A 300 -16.98 30.69 6.94
C LEU A 300 -16.60 30.11 8.32
N ASN A 301 -16.22 30.95 9.29
CA ASN A 301 -15.84 30.50 10.62
C ASN A 301 -17.06 30.00 11.41
N LEU A 302 -18.15 30.80 11.39
CA LEU A 302 -19.40 30.43 12.03
C LEU A 302 -20.02 29.20 11.35
N PHE A 303 -19.92 29.09 10.02
CA PHE A 303 -20.35 27.92 9.28
C PHE A 303 -19.57 26.65 9.75
N ASN A 304 -18.24 26.75 9.88
CA ASN A 304 -17.42 25.65 10.35
C ASN A 304 -17.73 25.25 11.81
N GLN A 305 -18.02 26.22 12.66
CA GLN A 305 -18.44 25.96 14.04
C GLN A 305 -19.74 25.14 14.06
N ARG A 306 -20.77 25.57 13.35
CA ARG A 306 -22.06 24.84 13.25
C ARG A 306 -21.88 23.48 12.59
N MET A 307 -21.01 23.38 11.59
CA MET A 307 -20.70 22.10 10.96
C MET A 307 -20.01 21.13 11.92
N ALA A 308 -19.13 21.62 12.79
CA ALA A 308 -18.51 20.80 13.83
C ALA A 308 -19.56 20.28 14.84
N GLU A 309 -20.51 21.12 15.26
CA GLU A 309 -21.65 20.71 16.10
C GLU A 309 -22.52 19.65 15.41
N TYR A 310 -22.83 19.83 14.13
CA TYR A 310 -23.54 18.83 13.35
C TYR A 310 -22.75 17.51 13.25
N LEU A 311 -21.45 17.56 13.03
CA LEU A 311 -20.61 16.35 12.94
C LEU A 311 -20.52 15.62 14.28
N VAL A 312 -20.55 16.32 15.41
CA VAL A 312 -20.69 15.69 16.72
C VAL A 312 -22.00 14.92 16.81
N LEU A 313 -23.12 15.50 16.38
CA LEU A 313 -24.42 14.80 16.34
C LEU A 313 -24.40 13.62 15.35
N TYR A 314 -23.81 13.82 14.18
CA TYR A 314 -23.67 12.78 13.16
C TYR A 314 -22.91 11.56 13.69
N ASN A 315 -21.77 11.77 14.36
CA ASN A 315 -20.90 10.72 14.85
C ASN A 315 -21.36 10.08 16.18
N SER A 316 -22.14 10.78 17.01
CA SER A 316 -22.48 10.31 18.36
C SER A 316 -23.94 10.01 18.63
N LYS A 317 -24.88 10.52 17.79
CA LYS A 317 -26.32 10.40 18.05
C LYS A 317 -27.12 9.91 16.83
N ARG A 318 -26.61 10.14 15.61
CA ARG A 318 -27.33 9.75 14.41
C ARG A 318 -27.27 8.24 14.19
N PRO A 319 -28.44 7.54 14.06
CA PRO A 319 -28.41 6.12 13.73
C PRO A 319 -28.06 5.90 12.26
N HIS A 320 -27.17 4.95 11.97
CA HIS A 320 -26.71 4.60 10.63
C HIS A 320 -27.25 3.24 10.21
N LYS A 321 -27.89 3.16 9.04
CA LYS A 321 -28.42 1.89 8.52
C LYS A 321 -27.32 0.85 8.24
N SER A 322 -26.12 1.31 7.86
CA SER A 322 -24.93 0.48 7.63
C SER A 322 -24.41 -0.17 8.91
N LEU A 323 -24.71 0.41 10.08
CA LEU A 323 -24.29 -0.01 11.40
C LEU A 323 -25.46 -0.57 12.23
N GLU A 324 -26.48 -1.15 11.57
CA GLU A 324 -27.66 -1.71 12.26
C GLU A 324 -28.35 -0.68 13.18
N LEU A 325 -28.41 0.57 12.73
CA LEU A 325 -28.95 1.72 13.46
C LEU A 325 -28.15 2.13 14.71
N MET A 326 -26.91 1.67 14.85
CA MET A 326 -25.96 2.20 15.83
C MET A 326 -25.28 3.47 15.29
N THR A 327 -24.54 4.14 16.19
CA THR A 327 -23.70 5.29 15.85
C THR A 327 -22.29 4.85 15.47
N PRO A 328 -21.54 5.68 14.72
CA PRO A 328 -20.13 5.48 14.40
C PRO A 328 -19.21 5.19 15.57
#